data_4eab83df88fd10ef73eec6b5e0b0c11b
#
_entry.id   4eab83df88fd10ef73eec6b5e0b0c11b
#
_cell.length_a   1.000
_cell.length_b   1.000
_cell.length_c   1.000
_cell.angle_alpha   90.00
_cell.angle_beta   90.00
_cell.angle_gamma   90.00
#
_symmetry.space_group_name_H-M   'P 1'
#
loop_
_entity.id
_entity.type
_entity.pdbx_description
1 polymer ?
#
loop_
_entity_poly.entity_id
_entity_poly.type
_entity_poly.pdbx_seq_one_letter_code
_entity_poly.pdbx_strand_id
1 'polypeptide(L)'
;YLPTTKLKLKVDKAAIEKMPDGASHPFLYKGDGHFSFTDKSNEWGTGKMKGYFNGSAYADLDNDGNLDLVINCINSPAVILKNNTKGKNSIALSFNGEGFNRFGVGAKAYMFQKGMMQYQQLMLTRGFQSSTETRLHFGLDSLTSVDSILVVWPDQKYQVVKNIAANKPLVFSQKD
;
A
#
# COMPACT_ATOMS: atom_id res chain seq x y z
N TYR A 1 31.29 8.17 30.33
CA TYR A 1 31.52 6.76 29.97
C TYR A 1 30.63 5.92 30.86
N LEU A 2 29.53 5.40 30.35
CA LEU A 2 28.73 4.38 31.03
C LEU A 2 29.38 3.01 30.75
N PRO A 3 29.64 2.20 31.77
CA PRO A 3 30.20 0.87 31.57
C PRO A 3 29.20 0.03 30.78
N THR A 4 29.62 -0.48 29.61
CA THR A 4 28.88 -1.47 28.84
C THR A 4 28.87 -2.78 29.61
N THR A 5 27.95 -2.95 30.53
CA THR A 5 27.63 -4.26 31.08
C THR A 5 27.07 -5.10 29.93
N LYS A 6 27.88 -6.07 29.47
CA LYS A 6 27.39 -7.11 28.55
C LYS A 6 26.30 -7.89 29.29
N LEU A 7 25.03 -7.49 29.08
CA LEU A 7 23.90 -8.30 29.51
C LEU A 7 23.96 -9.61 28.71
N LYS A 8 24.47 -10.67 29.34
CA LYS A 8 24.30 -12.02 28.81
C LYS A 8 22.85 -12.41 29.10
N LEU A 9 21.96 -12.13 28.19
CA LEU A 9 20.63 -12.72 28.20
C LEU A 9 20.79 -14.25 28.13
N LYS A 10 20.62 -14.92 29.28
CA LYS A 10 20.41 -16.35 29.29
C LYS A 10 19.02 -16.63 28.75
N VAL A 11 18.96 -17.08 27.51
CA VAL A 11 17.73 -17.56 26.92
C VAL A 11 17.38 -18.90 27.55
N ASP A 12 16.33 -18.92 28.34
CA ASP A 12 15.80 -20.17 28.90
C ASP A 12 15.04 -20.93 27.83
N LYS A 13 15.66 -21.92 27.24
CA LYS A 13 15.06 -22.74 26.18
C LYS A 13 13.80 -23.46 26.65
N ALA A 14 13.76 -23.93 27.91
CA ALA A 14 12.57 -24.58 28.44
C ALA A 14 11.38 -23.65 28.63
N ALA A 15 11.63 -22.37 28.88
CA ALA A 15 10.59 -21.35 28.91
C ALA A 15 10.07 -21.05 27.50
N ILE A 16 10.96 -20.99 26.49
CA ILE A 16 10.56 -20.75 25.09
C ILE A 16 9.69 -21.91 24.57
N GLU A 17 10.06 -23.17 24.87
CA GLU A 17 9.30 -24.36 24.43
C GLU A 17 7.88 -24.40 25.02
N LYS A 18 7.64 -23.72 26.13
CA LYS A 18 6.31 -23.59 26.75
C LYS A 18 5.48 -22.41 26.21
N MET A 19 6.07 -21.54 25.40
CA MET A 19 5.34 -20.42 24.83
C MET A 19 4.33 -20.90 23.78
N PRO A 20 3.12 -20.34 23.73
CA PRO A 20 2.16 -20.68 22.68
C PRO A 20 2.77 -20.41 21.30
N ASP A 21 2.47 -21.25 20.32
CA ASP A 21 2.78 -21.00 18.92
C ASP A 21 2.03 -19.75 18.46
N GLY A 22 2.77 -18.66 18.21
CA GLY A 22 2.22 -17.38 17.75
C GLY A 22 1.98 -17.32 16.23
N ALA A 23 2.10 -18.45 15.53
CA ALA A 23 1.84 -18.49 14.10
C ALA A 23 0.37 -18.19 13.79
N SER A 24 0.10 -17.31 12.87
CA SER A 24 -1.24 -16.91 12.42
C SER A 24 -1.28 -16.77 10.90
N HIS A 25 -2.42 -16.39 10.36
CA HIS A 25 -2.54 -15.98 8.96
C HIS A 25 -2.48 -14.45 8.83
N PRO A 26 -2.14 -13.91 7.66
CA PRO A 26 -2.29 -12.49 7.37
C PRO A 26 -3.78 -12.13 7.32
N PHE A 27 -4.18 -11.11 8.05
CA PHE A 27 -5.55 -10.63 8.07
C PHE A 27 -5.77 -9.58 6.97
N LEU A 28 -6.81 -9.76 6.16
CA LEU A 28 -7.23 -8.84 5.12
C LEU A 28 -8.65 -8.34 5.41
N TYR A 29 -8.79 -7.03 5.58
CA TYR A 29 -10.06 -6.41 5.89
C TYR A 29 -10.56 -5.52 4.75
N LYS A 30 -11.84 -5.63 4.43
CA LYS A 30 -12.53 -4.73 3.52
C LYS A 30 -13.28 -3.67 4.31
N GLY A 31 -12.95 -2.40 4.09
CA GLY A 31 -13.69 -1.25 4.61
C GLY A 31 -14.97 -0.99 3.81
N ASP A 32 -16.01 -0.51 4.47
CA ASP A 32 -17.29 -0.14 3.86
C ASP A 32 -17.43 1.37 3.58
N GLY A 33 -16.40 2.17 3.93
CA GLY A 33 -16.42 3.63 3.85
C GLY A 33 -17.11 4.34 5.03
N HIS A 34 -17.64 3.59 6.01
CA HIS A 34 -18.36 4.09 7.18
C HIS A 34 -17.72 3.62 8.49
N PHE A 35 -16.37 3.52 8.52
CA PHE A 35 -15.57 3.07 9.67
C PHE A 35 -15.85 1.62 10.13
N SER A 36 -16.49 0.80 9.30
CA SER A 36 -16.67 -0.61 9.54
C SER A 36 -15.79 -1.44 8.60
N PHE A 37 -15.29 -2.57 9.12
CA PHE A 37 -14.38 -3.45 8.41
C PHE A 37 -14.83 -4.90 8.52
N THR A 38 -14.85 -5.60 7.39
CA THR A 38 -15.19 -7.02 7.34
C THR A 38 -13.95 -7.83 7.02
N ASP A 39 -13.68 -8.87 7.80
CA ASP A 39 -12.59 -9.81 7.52
C ASP A 39 -12.88 -10.61 6.24
N LYS A 40 -11.99 -10.47 5.28
CA LYS A 40 -12.02 -11.14 3.97
C LYS A 40 -10.87 -12.13 3.78
N SER A 41 -10.12 -12.44 4.83
CA SER A 41 -8.92 -13.28 4.76
C SER A 41 -9.20 -14.64 4.09
N ASN A 42 -10.30 -15.29 4.41
CA ASN A 42 -10.69 -16.56 3.78
C ASN A 42 -11.05 -16.40 2.30
N GLU A 43 -11.83 -15.37 1.98
CA GLU A 43 -12.28 -15.08 0.60
C GLU A 43 -11.12 -14.67 -0.30
N TRP A 44 -10.17 -13.90 0.24
CA TRP A 44 -9.01 -13.38 -0.51
C TRP A 44 -7.76 -14.25 -0.39
N GLY A 45 -7.88 -15.45 0.16
CA GLY A 45 -6.89 -16.53 0.07
C GLY A 45 -5.83 -16.58 1.15
N THR A 46 -5.85 -15.70 2.16
CA THR A 46 -4.85 -15.72 3.26
C THR A 46 -5.30 -16.55 4.47
N GLY A 47 -6.58 -16.79 4.68
CA GLY A 47 -7.13 -17.36 5.90
C GLY A 47 -6.67 -18.81 6.23
N LYS A 48 -6.12 -19.53 5.26
CA LYS A 48 -5.54 -20.87 5.47
C LYS A 48 -4.01 -20.87 5.61
N MET A 49 -3.37 -19.72 5.49
CA MET A 49 -1.93 -19.60 5.67
C MET A 49 -1.59 -19.73 7.15
N LYS A 50 -0.44 -20.30 7.46
CA LYS A 50 0.09 -20.36 8.83
C LYS A 50 1.56 -20.00 8.81
N GLY A 51 1.93 -18.97 9.58
CA GLY A 51 3.32 -18.51 9.65
C GLY A 51 3.49 -17.29 10.55
N TYR A 52 4.71 -16.76 10.60
CA TYR A 52 5.07 -15.57 11.38
C TYR A 52 5.20 -14.38 10.43
N PHE A 53 4.05 -13.85 10.02
CA PHE A 53 3.97 -12.72 9.08
C PHE A 53 4.17 -11.40 9.82
N ASN A 54 4.99 -10.49 9.28
CA ASN A 54 5.31 -9.24 9.95
C ASN A 54 5.21 -7.99 9.08
N GLY A 55 5.76 -8.01 7.88
CA GLY A 55 5.73 -6.88 6.96
C GLY A 55 4.96 -7.19 5.69
N SER A 56 4.30 -6.19 5.12
CA SER A 56 3.64 -6.33 3.82
C SER A 56 3.77 -5.06 2.99
N ALA A 57 3.80 -5.24 1.68
CA ALA A 57 3.78 -4.15 0.72
C ALA A 57 2.87 -4.52 -0.45
N TYR A 58 2.32 -3.51 -1.10
CA TYR A 58 1.51 -3.69 -2.30
C TYR A 58 2.10 -2.91 -3.47
N ALA A 59 1.96 -3.45 -4.67
CA ALA A 59 2.31 -2.83 -5.93
C ALA A 59 1.56 -3.52 -7.07
N ASP A 60 1.41 -2.86 -8.19
CA ASP A 60 0.97 -3.46 -9.44
C ASP A 60 2.20 -4.10 -10.11
N LEU A 61 2.44 -5.40 -9.81
CA LEU A 61 3.69 -6.09 -10.15
C LEU A 61 3.78 -6.49 -11.61
N ASP A 62 2.65 -6.71 -12.27
CA ASP A 62 2.58 -7.12 -13.68
C ASP A 62 1.96 -6.06 -14.60
N ASN A 63 1.68 -4.86 -14.07
CA ASN A 63 1.10 -3.72 -14.77
C ASN A 63 -0.27 -4.01 -15.39
N ASP A 64 -1.09 -4.81 -14.70
CA ASP A 64 -2.47 -5.09 -15.09
C ASP A 64 -3.50 -4.11 -14.50
N GLY A 65 -3.04 -3.16 -13.68
CA GLY A 65 -3.85 -2.13 -13.01
C GLY A 65 -4.43 -2.55 -11.67
N ASN A 66 -4.21 -3.80 -11.24
CA ASN A 66 -4.61 -4.28 -9.93
C ASN A 66 -3.41 -4.27 -8.98
N LEU A 67 -3.65 -3.96 -7.72
CA LEU A 67 -2.59 -4.04 -6.70
C LEU A 67 -2.43 -5.47 -6.23
N ASP A 68 -1.22 -6.00 -6.36
CA ASP A 68 -0.78 -7.27 -5.80
C ASP A 68 -0.23 -7.06 -4.38
N LEU A 69 -0.06 -8.14 -3.62
CA LEU A 69 0.39 -8.08 -2.25
C LEU A 69 1.61 -8.98 -2.04
N VAL A 70 2.66 -8.41 -1.45
CA VAL A 70 3.85 -9.13 -1.00
C VAL A 70 3.87 -9.13 0.52
N ILE A 71 4.01 -10.30 1.14
CA ILE A 71 4.01 -10.45 2.60
C ILE A 71 5.29 -11.16 3.02
N ASN A 72 6.05 -10.56 3.91
CA ASN A 72 7.23 -11.17 4.49
C ASN A 72 6.83 -12.16 5.60
N CYS A 73 7.55 -13.28 5.66
CA CYS A 73 7.37 -14.31 6.69
C CYS A 73 8.72 -14.63 7.35
N ILE A 74 8.76 -14.70 8.69
CA ILE A 74 9.96 -15.09 9.43
C ILE A 74 10.16 -16.60 9.26
N ASN A 75 11.41 -17.00 8.93
CA ASN A 75 11.82 -18.39 8.73
C ASN A 75 11.08 -19.14 7.60
N SER A 76 10.45 -18.42 6.67
CA SER A 76 9.78 -18.99 5.50
C SER A 76 9.90 -18.05 4.30
N PRO A 77 9.74 -18.54 3.07
CA PRO A 77 9.71 -17.69 1.89
C PRO A 77 8.63 -16.62 2.00
N ALA A 78 8.88 -15.45 1.41
CA ALA A 78 7.86 -14.41 1.27
C ALA A 78 6.69 -14.92 0.41
N VAL A 79 5.49 -14.46 0.74
CA VAL A 79 4.27 -14.78 -0.01
C VAL A 79 3.97 -13.65 -0.99
N ILE A 80 3.72 -14.00 -2.24
CA ILE A 80 3.28 -13.07 -3.28
C ILE A 80 1.88 -13.51 -3.71
N LEU A 81 0.92 -12.60 -3.55
CA LEU A 81 -0.48 -12.82 -3.92
C LEU A 81 -0.82 -11.93 -5.10
N LYS A 82 -1.12 -12.55 -6.23
CA LYS A 82 -1.62 -11.83 -7.41
C LYS A 82 -3.11 -11.53 -7.25
N ASN A 83 -3.48 -10.29 -7.54
CA ASN A 83 -4.87 -9.86 -7.60
C ASN A 83 -5.45 -10.16 -8.99
N ASN A 84 -6.30 -11.18 -9.09
CA ASN A 84 -6.94 -11.60 -10.33
C ASN A 84 -8.31 -10.94 -10.59
N THR A 85 -8.59 -9.79 -9.97
CA THR A 85 -9.84 -9.06 -10.21
C THR A 85 -9.97 -8.67 -11.68
N LYS A 86 -11.15 -8.89 -12.27
CA LYS A 86 -11.44 -8.57 -13.65
C LYS A 86 -12.58 -7.55 -13.77
N GLY A 87 -12.56 -6.78 -14.87
CA GLY A 87 -13.64 -5.84 -15.19
C GLY A 87 -13.72 -4.63 -14.25
N LYS A 88 -12.62 -4.31 -13.57
CA LYS A 88 -12.50 -3.11 -12.73
C LYS A 88 -11.50 -2.16 -13.36
N ASN A 89 -11.76 -0.86 -13.20
CA ASN A 89 -10.92 0.20 -13.72
C ASN A 89 -10.12 0.85 -12.61
N SER A 90 -8.98 1.41 -12.97
CA SER A 90 -8.09 2.13 -12.05
C SER A 90 -7.40 3.30 -12.74
N ILE A 91 -6.77 4.16 -11.96
CA ILE A 91 -5.82 5.18 -12.42
C ILE A 91 -4.59 5.11 -11.53
N ALA A 92 -3.42 5.02 -12.15
CA ALA A 92 -2.13 5.14 -11.48
C ALA A 92 -1.53 6.52 -11.72
N LEU A 93 -1.03 7.16 -10.66
CA LEU A 93 -0.36 8.47 -10.71
C LEU A 93 1.11 8.30 -10.37
N SER A 94 1.97 8.78 -11.25
CA SER A 94 3.42 8.91 -11.02
C SER A 94 3.79 10.38 -10.92
N PHE A 95 4.89 10.69 -10.24
CA PHE A 95 5.29 12.05 -9.94
C PHE A 95 6.76 12.28 -10.31
N ASN A 96 7.03 13.36 -11.04
CA ASN A 96 8.37 13.87 -11.33
C ASN A 96 8.56 15.14 -10.49
N GLY A 97 9.11 14.99 -9.30
CA GLY A 97 9.41 16.11 -8.41
C GLY A 97 10.73 16.80 -8.75
N GLU A 98 10.94 18.00 -8.21
CA GLU A 98 12.16 18.78 -8.37
C GLU A 98 13.22 18.44 -7.32
N GLY A 99 14.47 18.78 -7.65
CA GLY A 99 15.62 18.65 -6.76
C GLY A 99 15.87 17.22 -6.31
N PHE A 100 15.97 17.00 -5.01
CA PHE A 100 16.22 15.68 -4.42
C PHE A 100 14.97 14.81 -4.27
N ASN A 101 13.78 15.40 -4.32
CA ASN A 101 12.50 14.68 -4.19
C ASN A 101 11.97 14.24 -5.55
N ARG A 102 12.75 13.50 -6.30
CA ARG A 102 12.45 13.13 -7.70
C ARG A 102 11.15 12.34 -7.87
N PHE A 103 10.73 11.61 -6.85
CA PHE A 103 9.49 10.82 -6.88
C PHE A 103 8.28 11.58 -6.33
N GLY A 104 8.43 12.85 -5.93
CA GLY A 104 7.33 13.64 -5.39
C GLY A 104 6.78 13.10 -4.07
N VAL A 105 7.62 12.47 -3.22
CA VAL A 105 7.20 11.97 -1.91
C VAL A 105 6.57 13.09 -1.09
N GLY A 106 5.41 12.83 -0.52
CA GLY A 106 4.60 13.82 0.18
C GLY A 106 3.56 14.53 -0.70
N ALA A 107 3.58 14.33 -2.02
CA ALA A 107 2.52 14.84 -2.89
C ALA A 107 1.16 14.24 -2.49
N LYS A 108 0.14 15.08 -2.50
CA LYS A 108 -1.25 14.72 -2.16
C LYS A 108 -2.07 14.73 -3.44
N ALA A 109 -2.91 13.71 -3.63
CA ALA A 109 -3.81 13.64 -4.77
C ALA A 109 -5.26 13.51 -4.29
N TYR A 110 -6.13 14.34 -4.84
CA TYR A 110 -7.56 14.34 -4.62
C TYR A 110 -8.23 14.03 -5.95
N MET A 111 -8.91 12.90 -6.03
CA MET A 111 -9.65 12.49 -7.21
C MET A 111 -11.13 12.71 -7.00
N PHE A 112 -11.78 13.42 -7.93
CA PHE A 112 -13.20 13.73 -7.86
C PHE A 112 -13.95 12.99 -8.97
N GLN A 113 -15.06 12.36 -8.58
CA GLN A 113 -15.92 11.61 -9.49
C GLN A 113 -17.36 11.59 -9.00
N LYS A 114 -18.29 12.16 -9.79
CA LYS A 114 -19.74 12.18 -9.51
C LYS A 114 -20.07 12.62 -8.08
N GLY A 115 -19.40 13.68 -7.60
CA GLY A 115 -19.60 14.21 -6.24
C GLY A 115 -18.89 13.45 -5.13
N MET A 116 -18.27 12.32 -5.42
CA MET A 116 -17.38 11.60 -4.48
C MET A 116 -15.95 12.09 -4.60
N MET A 117 -15.20 11.99 -3.52
CA MET A 117 -13.77 12.30 -3.46
C MET A 117 -13.00 11.12 -2.87
N GLN A 118 -11.90 10.74 -3.53
CA GLN A 118 -10.87 9.88 -2.96
C GLN A 118 -9.61 10.72 -2.71
N TYR A 119 -8.95 10.45 -1.60
CA TYR A 119 -7.70 11.13 -1.22
C TYR A 119 -6.60 10.11 -0.99
N GLN A 120 -5.42 10.40 -1.51
CA GLN A 120 -4.19 9.67 -1.19
C GLN A 120 -3.01 10.63 -1.08
N GLN A 121 -2.01 10.24 -0.29
CA GLN A 121 -0.73 10.93 -0.20
C GLN A 121 0.39 9.94 -0.52
N LEU A 122 1.36 10.35 -1.32
CA LEU A 122 2.52 9.53 -1.64
C LEU A 122 3.44 9.44 -0.42
N MET A 123 3.25 8.37 0.33
CA MET A 123 4.05 7.98 1.49
C MET A 123 4.57 6.58 1.25
N LEU A 124 5.88 6.43 1.10
CA LEU A 124 6.49 5.14 0.75
C LEU A 124 6.47 4.17 1.92
N THR A 125 6.69 4.68 3.13
CA THR A 125 6.68 3.84 4.34
C THR A 125 5.26 3.46 4.72
N ARG A 126 4.97 2.17 4.70
CA ARG A 126 3.67 1.58 5.01
C ARG A 126 3.85 0.29 5.81
N GLY A 127 3.34 0.27 7.05
CA GLY A 127 3.44 -0.91 7.91
C GLY A 127 4.84 -1.15 8.49
N PHE A 128 5.04 -2.32 9.10
CA PHE A 128 6.26 -2.67 9.80
C PHE A 128 7.40 -2.96 8.81
N GLN A 129 8.47 -2.14 8.85
CA GLN A 129 9.68 -2.29 8.03
C GLN A 129 9.38 -2.53 6.52
N SER A 130 8.35 -1.85 6.02
CA SER A 130 7.85 -2.06 4.66
C SER A 130 7.71 -0.74 3.91
N SER A 131 7.93 -0.79 2.60
CA SER A 131 7.75 0.34 1.69
C SER A 131 6.96 -0.11 0.46
N THR A 132 6.10 0.77 -0.02
CA THR A 132 5.32 0.58 -1.25
C THR A 132 6.02 1.24 -2.43
N GLU A 133 5.49 1.03 -3.63
CA GLU A 133 5.97 1.70 -4.83
C GLU A 133 5.76 3.22 -4.82
N THR A 134 6.42 3.92 -5.76
CA THR A 134 6.38 5.38 -5.89
C THR A 134 5.20 5.88 -6.73
N ARG A 135 4.08 5.14 -6.74
CA ARG A 135 2.85 5.48 -7.45
C ARG A 135 1.65 5.52 -6.49
N LEU A 136 0.66 6.34 -6.81
CA LEU A 136 -0.64 6.29 -6.16
C LEU A 136 -1.63 5.58 -7.08
N HIS A 137 -2.44 4.68 -6.53
CA HIS A 137 -3.44 3.92 -7.26
C HIS A 137 -4.84 4.25 -6.76
N PHE A 138 -5.73 4.63 -7.67
CA PHE A 138 -7.13 4.90 -7.39
C PHE A 138 -7.99 3.85 -8.09
N GLY A 139 -8.73 3.07 -7.30
CA GLY A 139 -9.74 2.16 -7.84
C GLY A 139 -10.98 2.93 -8.30
N LEU A 140 -11.48 2.60 -9.47
CA LEU A 140 -12.63 3.25 -10.10
C LEU A 140 -13.85 2.35 -10.24
N ASP A 141 -13.74 1.08 -9.84
CA ASP A 141 -14.76 0.06 -10.07
C ASP A 141 -15.14 -0.01 -11.56
N SER A 142 -16.38 0.25 -11.92
CA SER A 142 -16.89 0.22 -13.30
C SER A 142 -16.80 1.58 -14.03
N LEU A 143 -16.30 2.63 -13.37
CA LEU A 143 -16.21 3.96 -13.97
C LEU A 143 -15.11 4.02 -15.02
N THR A 144 -15.41 4.57 -16.18
CA THR A 144 -14.49 4.67 -17.32
C THR A 144 -13.73 5.99 -17.39
N SER A 145 -14.07 6.95 -16.54
CA SER A 145 -13.41 8.25 -16.47
C SER A 145 -13.61 8.89 -15.11
N VAL A 146 -12.81 9.89 -14.77
CA VAL A 146 -12.96 10.75 -13.60
C VAL A 146 -13.08 12.20 -13.99
N ASP A 147 -13.79 12.99 -13.16
CA ASP A 147 -14.09 14.39 -13.46
C ASP A 147 -12.83 15.24 -13.38
N SER A 148 -12.06 15.07 -12.29
CA SER A 148 -10.77 15.77 -12.12
C SER A 148 -9.88 15.11 -11.08
N ILE A 149 -8.58 15.41 -11.20
CA ILE A 149 -7.58 15.12 -10.19
C ILE A 149 -6.85 16.41 -9.85
N LEU A 150 -6.85 16.76 -8.56
CA LEU A 150 -6.03 17.83 -8.00
C LEU A 150 -4.81 17.19 -7.34
N VAL A 151 -3.62 17.58 -7.77
CA VAL A 151 -2.36 17.24 -7.12
C VAL A 151 -1.84 18.47 -6.37
N VAL A 152 -1.46 18.29 -5.11
CA VAL A 152 -0.80 19.31 -4.29
C VAL A 152 0.58 18.80 -3.91
N TRP A 153 1.61 19.53 -4.34
CA TRP A 153 3.00 19.21 -4.09
C TRP A 153 3.44 19.59 -2.66
N PRO A 154 4.55 19.06 -2.15
CA PRO A 154 5.04 19.43 -0.82
C PRO A 154 5.31 20.92 -0.62
N ASP A 155 5.65 21.65 -1.68
CA ASP A 155 5.86 23.11 -1.68
C ASP A 155 4.56 23.93 -1.79
N GLN A 156 3.40 23.26 -1.69
CA GLN A 156 2.05 23.80 -1.77
C GLN A 156 1.61 24.28 -3.17
N LYS A 157 2.45 24.15 -4.20
CA LYS A 157 1.98 24.31 -5.57
C LYS A 157 0.98 23.22 -5.91
N TYR A 158 0.09 23.49 -6.87
CA TYR A 158 -0.92 22.51 -7.26
C TYR A 158 -1.16 22.49 -8.77
N GLN A 159 -1.65 21.36 -9.22
CA GLN A 159 -2.03 21.12 -10.61
C GLN A 159 -3.40 20.44 -10.64
N VAL A 160 -4.21 20.76 -11.65
CA VAL A 160 -5.53 20.14 -11.85
C VAL A 160 -5.64 19.62 -13.29
N VAL A 161 -5.96 18.35 -13.41
CA VAL A 161 -6.29 17.73 -14.71
C VAL A 161 -7.76 17.31 -14.67
N LYS A 162 -8.48 17.50 -15.78
CA LYS A 162 -9.93 17.23 -15.89
C LYS A 162 -10.21 16.20 -17.00
N ASN A 163 -11.36 15.52 -16.89
CA ASN A 163 -11.87 14.58 -17.90
C ASN A 163 -10.86 13.46 -18.24
N ILE A 164 -10.42 12.75 -17.22
CA ILE A 164 -9.37 11.75 -17.35
C ILE A 164 -10.00 10.38 -17.62
N ALA A 165 -9.60 9.71 -18.71
CA ALA A 165 -10.01 8.34 -18.97
C ALA A 165 -9.35 7.37 -17.99
N ALA A 166 -10.08 6.35 -17.54
CA ALA A 166 -9.56 5.26 -16.74
C ALA A 166 -8.51 4.43 -17.47
N ASN A 167 -7.75 3.65 -16.74
CA ASN A 167 -6.75 2.69 -17.23
C ASN A 167 -5.62 3.33 -18.05
N LYS A 168 -5.37 4.63 -17.81
CA LYS A 168 -4.23 5.34 -18.38
C LYS A 168 -3.31 5.82 -17.26
N PRO A 169 -2.02 5.50 -17.31
CA PRO A 169 -1.06 6.06 -16.36
C PRO A 169 -0.95 7.58 -16.58
N LEU A 170 -0.91 8.32 -15.49
CA LEU A 170 -0.70 9.76 -15.48
C LEU A 170 0.61 10.09 -14.82
N VAL A 171 1.35 11.01 -15.42
CA VAL A 171 2.59 11.54 -14.85
C VAL A 171 2.38 13.03 -14.58
N PHE A 172 2.58 13.44 -13.34
CA PHE A 172 2.59 14.84 -12.94
C PHE A 172 4.02 15.31 -12.77
N SER A 173 4.37 16.43 -13.38
CA SER A 173 5.70 17.06 -13.25
C SER A 173 5.59 18.36 -12.48
N GLN A 174 6.40 18.54 -11.44
CA GLN A 174 6.32 19.70 -10.56
C GLN A 174 6.69 21.02 -11.28
N LYS A 175 7.35 20.94 -12.43
CA LYS A 175 7.74 22.09 -13.25
C LYS A 175 6.64 22.65 -14.14
N ASP A 176 5.59 21.90 -14.38
CA ASP A 176 4.53 22.22 -15.34
C ASP A 176 3.47 23.16 -14.75
#